data_58b1c90bca5e1e5d2fa1205be2a7851b
#
_entry.id   58b1c90bca5e1e5d2fa1205be2a7851b
#
_cell.length_a   1.000
_cell.length_b   1.000
_cell.length_c   1.000
_cell.angle_alpha   90.00
_cell.angle_beta   90.00
_cell.angle_gamma   90.00
#
_symmetry.space_group_name_H-M   'P 1'
#
loop_
_entity.id
_entity.type
_entity.pdbx_description
1 polymer ?
#
loop_
_entity_poly.entity_id
_entity_poly.type
_entity_poly.pdbx_seq_one_letter_code
_entity_poly.pdbx_strand_id
1 'polypeptide(L)' 'MRAAKNFDFSAFARKVYDYRMRNGLSLERFAKKAGVNLRTVFRLEHGDERLSINSIYKMELAMEDGKKGDFEVWNCK' A
#
# COMPACT_ATOMS: atom_id res chain seq x y z
N MET A 1 4.66 9.46 15.47
CA MET A 1 3.69 9.89 15.42
C MET A 1 3.46 11.13 14.77
N ARG A 2 4.32 12.03 14.73
CA ARG A 2 4.14 13.17 14.03
C ARG A 2 4.01 12.88 12.61
N ALA A 3 4.68 11.93 12.09
CA ALA A 3 4.62 11.56 10.70
C ALA A 3 3.19 11.22 10.36
N ALA A 4 2.53 10.58 11.25
CA ALA A 4 1.19 10.17 11.02
C ALA A 4 0.30 11.36 10.89
N LYS A 5 0.60 12.39 11.61
CA LYS A 5 -0.19 13.54 11.56
C LYS A 5 -0.09 14.23 10.26
N ASN A 6 1.04 14.23 9.64
CA ASN A 6 1.22 14.88 8.38
C ASN A 6 0.97 13.99 7.21
N PHE A 7 0.64 12.75 7.47
CA PHE A 7 0.43 11.81 6.40
C PHE A 7 -0.95 12.00 5.80
N ASP A 8 -1.03 12.08 4.50
CA ASP A 8 -2.29 12.26 3.84
C ASP A 8 -2.91 10.90 3.52
N PHE A 9 -3.78 10.44 4.38
CA PHE A 9 -4.40 9.14 4.22
C PHE A 9 -5.29 9.09 2.99
N SER A 10 -5.91 10.19 2.66
CA SER A 10 -6.77 10.26 1.51
C SER A 10 -6.01 10.03 0.24
N ALA A 11 -4.89 10.69 0.12
CA ALA A 11 -4.07 10.56 -1.06
C ALA A 11 -3.52 9.15 -1.16
N PHE A 12 -3.14 8.60 -0.03
CA PHE A 12 -2.58 7.27 -0.01
C PHE A 12 -3.65 6.25 -0.40
N ALA A 13 -4.86 6.43 0.10
CA ALA A 13 -5.95 5.52 -0.19
C ALA A 13 -6.24 5.54 -1.69
N ARG A 14 -6.19 6.72 -2.29
CA ARG A 14 -6.44 6.86 -3.68
C ARG A 14 -5.35 6.17 -4.47
N LYS A 15 -4.15 6.31 -4.01
CA LYS A 15 -3.01 5.71 -4.66
C LYS A 15 -3.15 4.19 -4.67
N VAL A 16 -3.57 3.62 -3.56
CA VAL A 16 -3.75 2.19 -3.45
C VAL A 16 -4.87 1.74 -4.38
N TYR A 17 -5.94 2.48 -4.39
CA TYR A 17 -7.09 2.15 -5.22
C TYR A 17 -6.67 2.18 -6.69
N ASP A 18 -5.99 3.22 -7.11
CA ASP A 18 -5.56 3.35 -8.49
C ASP A 18 -4.62 2.24 -8.88
N TYR A 19 -3.73 1.88 -7.98
CA TYR A 19 -2.78 0.82 -8.24
C TYR A 19 -3.52 -0.49 -8.47
N ARG A 20 -4.50 -0.77 -7.59
CA ARG A 20 -5.27 -1.99 -7.70
C ARG A 20 -6.02 -2.04 -9.04
N MET A 21 -6.65 -0.94 -9.39
CA MET A 21 -7.42 -0.90 -10.60
C MET A 21 -6.53 -1.08 -11.82
N ARG A 22 -5.40 -0.44 -11.81
CA ARG A 22 -4.49 -0.51 -12.91
C ARG A 22 -3.92 -1.90 -13.09
N ASN A 23 -3.75 -2.62 -12.03
CA ASN A 23 -3.20 -3.94 -12.08
C ASN A 23 -4.22 -5.06 -11.94
N GLY A 24 -5.48 -4.71 -11.95
CA GLY A 24 -6.54 -5.70 -11.84
C GLY A 24 -6.51 -6.50 -10.56
N LEU A 25 -6.15 -5.86 -9.46
CA LEU A 25 -6.07 -6.54 -8.20
C LEU A 25 -7.29 -6.32 -7.33
N SER A 26 -7.78 -7.39 -6.72
CA SER A 26 -8.90 -7.27 -5.81
C SER A 26 -8.29 -6.84 -4.49
N LEU A 27 -9.12 -6.51 -3.53
CA LEU A 27 -8.65 -6.11 -2.22
C LEU A 27 -7.85 -7.25 -1.62
N GLU A 28 -8.37 -8.43 -1.77
CA GLU A 28 -7.73 -9.60 -1.23
C GLU A 28 -6.36 -9.85 -1.84
N ARG A 29 -6.27 -9.72 -3.13
CA ARG A 29 -5.02 -9.94 -3.80
C ARG A 29 -3.99 -8.90 -3.44
N PHE A 30 -4.41 -7.66 -3.33
CA PHE A 30 -3.49 -6.61 -2.96
C PHE A 30 -3.03 -6.83 -1.52
N ALA A 31 -3.94 -7.21 -0.64
CA ALA A 31 -3.62 -7.43 0.75
C ALA A 31 -2.57 -8.54 0.86
N LYS A 32 -2.75 -9.57 0.09
CA LYS A 32 -1.83 -10.66 0.09
C LYS A 32 -0.48 -10.23 -0.41
N LYS A 33 -0.47 -9.48 -1.47
CA LYS A 33 0.76 -8.99 -2.05
C LYS A 33 1.50 -8.12 -1.06
N ALA A 34 0.80 -7.31 -0.34
CA ALA A 34 1.40 -6.41 0.62
C ALA A 34 1.73 -7.06 1.96
N GLY A 35 1.14 -8.19 2.20
CA GLY A 35 1.35 -8.85 3.48
C GLY A 35 0.58 -8.21 4.61
N VAL A 36 -0.58 -7.64 4.29
CA VAL A 36 -1.41 -7.06 5.32
C VAL A 36 -2.78 -7.71 5.29
N ASN A 37 -3.58 -7.42 6.27
CA ASN A 37 -4.89 -7.99 6.37
C ASN A 37 -5.82 -7.33 5.37
N LEU A 38 -6.71 -8.11 4.80
CA LEU A 38 -7.67 -7.60 3.85
C LEU A 38 -8.45 -6.43 4.45
N ARG A 39 -8.84 -6.56 5.69
CA ARG A 39 -9.56 -5.53 6.36
C ARG A 39 -8.80 -4.23 6.39
N THR A 40 -7.51 -4.28 6.51
CA THR A 40 -6.68 -3.12 6.56
C THR A 40 -6.80 -2.32 5.27
N VAL A 41 -6.77 -3.02 4.14
CA VAL A 41 -6.85 -2.35 2.86
C VAL A 41 -8.25 -1.78 2.68
N PHE A 42 -9.24 -2.57 3.07
CA PHE A 42 -10.63 -2.15 2.96
C PHE A 42 -10.86 -0.87 3.76
N ARG A 43 -10.41 -0.85 5.00
CA ARG A 43 -10.57 0.30 5.84
C ARG A 43 -9.87 1.53 5.30
N LEU A 44 -8.69 1.33 4.78
CA LEU A 44 -7.95 2.43 4.22
C LEU A 44 -8.72 3.08 3.09
N GLU A 45 -9.23 2.26 2.19
CA GLU A 45 -9.96 2.79 1.05
C GLU A 45 -11.29 3.42 1.43
N HIS A 46 -11.75 3.11 2.64
CA HIS A 46 -13.00 3.69 3.10
C HIS A 46 -12.77 4.86 4.06
N GLY A 47 -11.57 5.35 4.11
CA GLY A 47 -11.30 6.53 4.91
C GLY A 47 -10.85 6.37 6.34
N ASP A 48 -10.53 5.17 6.74
CA ASP A 48 -10.10 4.95 8.10
C ASP A 48 -8.65 5.40 8.21
N GLU A 49 -8.38 6.29 9.11
CA GLU A 49 -7.03 6.78 9.30
C GLU A 49 -6.30 6.19 10.49
N ARG A 50 -6.81 5.09 11.00
CA ARG A 50 -6.17 4.49 12.15
C ARG A 50 -5.32 3.29 11.79
N LEU A 51 -4.55 3.41 10.77
CA LEU A 51 -3.70 2.33 10.35
C LEU A 51 -2.32 2.50 10.93
N SER A 52 -1.63 1.40 11.16
CA SER A 52 -0.31 1.49 11.71
C SER A 52 0.65 1.86 10.59
N ILE A 53 1.73 2.45 10.97
CA ILE A 53 2.75 2.86 10.04
C ILE A 53 3.29 1.63 9.35
N ASN A 54 3.34 0.54 10.08
CA ASN A 54 3.84 -0.69 9.55
C ASN A 54 3.02 -1.17 8.36
N SER A 55 1.70 -1.08 8.48
CA SER A 55 0.81 -1.48 7.42
C SER A 55 0.98 -0.59 6.21
N ILE A 56 1.10 0.69 6.46
CA ILE A 56 1.26 1.66 5.39
C ILE A 56 2.56 1.38 4.64
N TYR A 57 3.61 1.12 5.38
CA TYR A 57 4.90 0.84 4.79
C TYR A 57 4.84 -0.40 3.90
N LYS A 58 4.20 -1.45 4.39
CA LYS A 58 4.08 -2.67 3.64
C LYS A 58 3.31 -2.46 2.33
N MET A 59 2.25 -1.69 2.40
CA MET A 59 1.46 -1.43 1.23
C MET A 59 2.24 -0.59 0.23
N GLU A 60 3.02 0.33 0.73
CA GLU A 60 3.79 1.17 -0.12
C GLU A 60 4.83 0.34 -0.86
N LEU A 61 5.48 -0.58 -0.17
CA LEU A 61 6.45 -1.44 -0.79
C LEU A 61 5.81 -2.30 -1.86
N ALA A 62 4.60 -2.76 -1.60
CA ALA A 62 3.90 -3.58 -2.55
C ALA A 62 3.64 -2.83 -3.84
N MET A 63 3.35 -1.56 -3.72
CA MET A 63 3.09 -0.76 -4.89
C MET A 63 4.36 -0.45 -5.65
N GLU A 64 5.46 -0.39 -4.96
CA GLU A 64 6.71 -0.11 -5.62
C GLU A 64 7.22 -1.33 -6.33
N ASP A 65 6.62 -2.46 -6.04
CA ASP A 65 7.00 -3.67 -6.68
C ASP A 65 6.81 -3.54 -8.18
N GLY A 66 6.03 -2.57 -8.58
CA GLY A 66 5.80 -2.36 -9.98
C GLY A 66 7.07 -1.90 -10.65
N LYS A 67 8.00 -1.41 -9.88
CA LYS A 67 9.22 -0.96 -10.45
C LYS A 67 10.24 -1.97 -10.16
N LYS A 68 9.84 -3.21 -10.08
CA LYS A 68 10.67 -4.25 -9.85
C LYS A 68 11.93 -4.32 -10.57
N GLY A 69 11.92 -3.92 -11.74
CA GLY A 69 13.12 -3.95 -12.51
C GLY A 69 14.24 -3.26 -11.79
N ASP A 70 13.98 -2.09 -11.36
CA ASP A 70 14.99 -1.31 -10.68
C ASP A 70 15.29 -1.91 -9.35
N PHE A 71 14.28 -2.33 -8.69
CA PHE A 71 14.42 -2.90 -7.40
C PHE A 71 15.32 -4.11 -7.47
N GLU A 72 15.14 -4.93 -8.43
CA GLU A 72 15.91 -6.08 -8.61
C GLU A 72 17.33 -5.80 -8.80
N VAL A 73 17.62 -4.82 -9.53
CA VAL A 73 18.96 -4.43 -9.79
C VAL A 73 19.71 -4.18 -8.51
N TRP A 74 19.23 -3.36 -7.68
CA TRP A 74 19.99 -3.08 -6.50
C TRP A 74 19.81 -4.15 -5.46
N ASN A 75 18.82 -4.94 -5.63
CA ASN A 75 18.62 -5.96 -4.68
C ASN A 75 19.55 -7.11 -4.96
N CYS A 76 19.90 -7.19 -6.15
CA CYS A 76 20.79 -8.21 -6.54
C CYS A 76 22.11 -8.03 -5.98
N LYS A 77 22.33 -7.07 -5.50
CA LYS A 77 23.55 -6.85 -5.09
C LYS A 77 23.83 -7.28 -4.05
#